data_971811a8adb2068ab6818ddfd14e7a33
#
_entry.id   971811a8adb2068ab6818ddfd14e7a33
#
_cell.length_a   1.000
_cell.length_b   1.000
_cell.length_c   1.000
_cell.angle_alpha   90.00
_cell.angle_beta   90.00
_cell.angle_gamma   90.00
#
_symmetry.space_group_name_H-M   'P 1'
#
loop_
_entity.id
_entity.type
_entity.pdbx_description
1 polymer ?
#
loop_
_entity_poly.entity_id
_entity_poly.type
_entity_poly.pdbx_seq_one_letter_code
_entity_poly.pdbx_strand_id
1 'polypeptide(L)'
;MIQLNKILVPTDFSDFGKPAIAYACAIAARFEAELHLLNVVPDQAMLVPEVAAFSPESMQAQSESLVREAQRQLAVLPGDDWENGKAIVRQVRTGPAAIEIIEYAKAENIDLIVIGTHGRSGLMHILMGSVAESVVRNAPCPVLTVKPEGHQFVTL
;
A
#
# COMPACT_ATOMS: atom_id res chain seq x y z
N MET A 1 14.84 -16.71 16.72
CA MET A 1 13.41 -16.35 16.84
C MET A 1 13.14 -15.20 15.86
N ILE A 2 12.07 -15.26 15.08
CA ILE A 2 11.70 -14.15 14.17
C ILE A 2 11.21 -12.97 15.01
N GLN A 3 11.77 -11.79 14.75
CA GLN A 3 11.31 -10.52 15.33
C GLN A 3 10.78 -9.64 14.21
N LEU A 4 9.63 -9.06 14.42
CA LEU A 4 9.03 -8.08 13.52
C LEU A 4 8.83 -6.80 14.33
N ASN A 5 9.59 -5.75 14.00
CA ASN A 5 9.51 -4.45 14.69
C ASN A 5 8.71 -3.45 13.86
N LYS A 6 8.76 -3.56 12.52
CA LYS A 6 8.09 -2.66 11.59
C LYS A 6 7.40 -3.44 10.48
N ILE A 7 6.12 -3.20 10.31
CA ILE A 7 5.27 -3.83 9.29
C ILE A 7 4.73 -2.77 8.35
N LEU A 8 4.93 -2.94 7.05
CA LEU A 8 4.43 -2.04 6.00
C LEU A 8 3.18 -2.62 5.34
N VAL A 9 2.15 -1.79 5.21
CA VAL A 9 0.95 -2.08 4.43
C VAL A 9 0.77 -1.00 3.37
N PRO A 10 1.09 -1.27 2.12
CA PRO A 10 0.68 -0.43 1.01
C PRO A 10 -0.84 -0.56 0.82
N THR A 11 -1.52 0.57 0.63
CA THR A 11 -2.96 0.60 0.39
C THR A 11 -3.31 1.55 -0.75
N ASP A 12 -4.23 1.15 -1.60
CA ASP A 12 -4.85 1.98 -2.64
C ASP A 12 -6.28 2.40 -2.26
N PHE A 13 -6.66 2.15 -1.00
CA PHE A 13 -7.97 2.39 -0.42
C PHE A 13 -9.12 1.56 -1.03
N SER A 14 -8.82 0.60 -1.90
CA SER A 14 -9.84 -0.31 -2.43
C SER A 14 -10.32 -1.30 -1.36
N ASP A 15 -11.53 -1.82 -1.54
CA ASP A 15 -12.06 -2.87 -0.66
C ASP A 15 -11.23 -4.15 -0.74
N PHE A 16 -10.54 -4.40 -1.85
CA PHE A 16 -9.64 -5.53 -2.03
C PHE A 16 -8.38 -5.46 -1.14
N GLY A 17 -7.98 -4.27 -0.71
CA GLY A 17 -6.85 -4.05 0.19
C GLY A 17 -7.19 -4.16 1.69
N LYS A 18 -8.46 -4.08 2.06
CA LYS A 18 -8.89 -4.11 3.48
C LYS A 18 -8.43 -5.36 4.23
N PRO A 19 -8.54 -6.59 3.68
CA PRO A 19 -8.04 -7.77 4.37
C PRO A 19 -6.54 -7.70 4.70
N ALA A 20 -5.72 -7.11 3.83
CA ALA A 20 -4.29 -6.95 4.10
C ALA A 20 -4.04 -6.05 5.32
N ILE A 21 -4.81 -4.97 5.47
CA ILE A 21 -4.74 -4.09 6.65
C ILE A 21 -5.11 -4.87 7.92
N ALA A 22 -6.20 -5.65 7.89
CA ALA A 22 -6.63 -6.45 9.03
C ALA A 22 -5.57 -7.49 9.46
N TYR A 23 -4.97 -8.21 8.49
CA TYR A 23 -3.87 -9.14 8.75
C TYR A 23 -2.65 -8.42 9.35
N ALA A 24 -2.27 -7.29 8.80
CA ALA A 24 -1.13 -6.53 9.31
C ALA A 24 -1.36 -6.03 10.73
N CYS A 25 -2.57 -5.55 11.04
CA CYS A 25 -2.95 -5.15 12.40
C CYS A 25 -2.82 -6.32 13.39
N ALA A 26 -3.34 -7.50 13.03
CA ALA A 26 -3.27 -8.69 13.87
C ALA A 26 -1.81 -9.14 14.11
N ILE A 27 -0.97 -9.12 13.08
CA ILE A 27 0.45 -9.45 13.19
C ILE A 27 1.18 -8.40 14.02
N ALA A 28 0.96 -7.11 13.74
CA ALA A 28 1.58 -6.03 14.48
C ALA A 28 1.22 -6.06 15.97
N ALA A 29 -0.03 -6.35 16.31
CA ALA A 29 -0.46 -6.55 17.69
C ALA A 29 0.27 -7.71 18.37
N ARG A 30 0.43 -8.85 17.65
CA ARG A 30 1.08 -10.06 18.20
C ARG A 30 2.57 -9.89 18.44
N PHE A 31 3.26 -9.13 17.60
CA PHE A 31 4.71 -8.88 17.68
C PHE A 31 5.06 -7.56 18.36
N GLU A 32 4.08 -6.77 18.78
CA GLU A 32 4.27 -5.40 19.28
C GLU A 32 5.02 -4.51 18.28
N ALA A 33 4.75 -4.72 16.97
CA ALA A 33 5.41 -4.03 15.88
C ALA A 33 4.75 -2.67 15.59
N GLU A 34 5.55 -1.73 15.08
CA GLU A 34 5.08 -0.48 14.50
C GLU A 34 4.40 -0.74 13.16
N LEU A 35 3.24 -0.15 12.93
CA LEU A 35 2.50 -0.28 11.68
C LEU A 35 2.73 0.95 10.80
N HIS A 36 3.21 0.71 9.58
CA HIS A 36 3.37 1.72 8.55
C HIS A 36 2.28 1.55 7.48
N LEU A 37 1.43 2.54 7.30
CA LEU A 37 0.46 2.62 6.22
C LEU A 37 1.00 3.54 5.13
N LEU A 38 1.14 3.04 3.93
CA LEU A 38 1.67 3.77 2.79
C LEU A 38 0.65 3.83 1.66
N ASN A 39 0.34 5.03 1.21
CA ASN A 39 -0.33 5.22 -0.08
C ASN A 39 0.64 5.84 -1.08
N VAL A 40 0.60 5.40 -2.33
CA VAL A 40 1.37 5.98 -3.42
C VAL A 40 0.43 6.60 -4.43
N VAL A 41 0.53 7.91 -4.58
CA VAL A 41 -0.19 8.70 -5.58
C VAL A 41 0.59 8.63 -6.89
N PRO A 42 -0.05 8.27 -8.02
CA PRO A 42 0.63 8.27 -9.32
C PRO A 42 1.13 9.68 -9.68
N ASP A 43 2.32 9.75 -10.25
CA ASP A 43 2.81 11.00 -10.84
C ASP A 43 2.03 11.28 -12.12
N GLN A 44 1.25 12.34 -12.11
CA GLN A 44 0.41 12.75 -13.24
C GLN A 44 1.24 13.06 -14.50
N ALA A 45 2.45 13.55 -14.34
CA ALA A 45 3.35 13.83 -15.46
C ALA A 45 3.75 12.56 -16.24
N MET A 46 3.66 11.39 -15.61
CA MET A 46 3.97 10.10 -16.23
C MET A 46 2.76 9.43 -16.90
N LEU A 47 1.54 9.89 -16.61
CA LEU A 47 0.33 9.16 -17.02
C LEU A 47 -0.21 9.54 -18.40
N VAL A 48 0.09 10.74 -18.92
CA VAL A 48 -0.48 11.18 -20.22
C VAL A 48 0.49 12.11 -20.96
N PRO A 49 1.06 11.73 -22.12
CA PRO A 49 1.82 12.63 -22.98
C PRO A 49 1.00 13.84 -23.51
N GLU A 50 -0.33 13.69 -23.53
CA GLU A 50 -1.28 14.72 -24.00
C GLU A 50 -1.56 15.80 -22.95
N VAL A 51 -1.13 15.62 -21.69
CA VAL A 51 -1.24 16.62 -20.61
C VAL A 51 -0.30 17.82 -20.81
N ALA A 52 0.53 17.83 -21.86
CA ALA A 52 1.28 19.00 -22.28
C ALA A 52 0.40 20.24 -22.59
N ALA A 53 -0.93 20.07 -22.59
CA ALA A 53 -1.89 21.18 -22.72
C ALA A 53 -2.26 21.86 -21.39
N PHE A 54 -1.88 21.29 -20.25
CA PHE A 54 -2.13 21.89 -18.93
C PHE A 54 -0.92 22.71 -18.47
N SER A 55 -1.18 23.83 -17.81
CA SER A 55 -0.08 24.60 -17.24
C SER A 55 0.61 23.82 -16.11
N PRO A 56 1.92 24.00 -15.89
CA PRO A 56 2.63 23.37 -14.78
C PRO A 56 1.96 23.63 -13.42
N GLU A 57 1.38 24.82 -13.23
CA GLU A 57 0.70 25.19 -12.00
C GLU A 57 -0.58 24.37 -11.78
N SER A 58 -1.36 24.09 -12.83
CA SER A 58 -2.57 23.27 -12.73
C SER A 58 -2.25 21.80 -12.42
N MET A 59 -1.16 21.28 -12.98
CA MET A 59 -0.67 19.92 -12.70
C MET A 59 -0.21 19.80 -11.25
N GLN A 60 0.51 20.78 -10.74
CA GLN A 60 0.97 20.80 -9.36
C GLN A 60 -0.23 20.88 -8.39
N ALA A 61 -1.19 21.76 -8.64
CA ALA A 61 -2.39 21.89 -7.81
C ALA A 61 -3.20 20.59 -7.76
N GLN A 62 -3.31 19.87 -8.88
CA GLN A 62 -3.97 18.58 -8.95
C GLN A 62 -3.22 17.50 -8.16
N SER A 63 -1.90 17.42 -8.29
CA SER A 63 -1.05 16.51 -7.54
C SER A 63 -1.18 16.74 -6.03
N GLU A 64 -1.11 17.98 -5.58
CA GLU A 64 -1.29 18.35 -4.18
C GLU A 64 -2.68 18.00 -3.66
N SER A 65 -3.72 18.13 -4.50
CA SER A 65 -5.09 17.73 -4.14
C SER A 65 -5.20 16.22 -3.90
N LEU A 66 -4.57 15.40 -4.77
CA LEU A 66 -4.53 13.94 -4.61
C LEU A 66 -3.77 13.53 -3.35
N VAL A 67 -2.65 14.17 -3.06
CA VAL A 67 -1.87 13.91 -1.83
C VAL A 67 -2.71 14.25 -0.59
N ARG A 68 -3.38 15.40 -0.55
CA ARG A 68 -4.25 15.78 0.57
C ARG A 68 -5.41 14.80 0.75
N GLU A 69 -5.99 14.31 -0.33
CA GLU A 69 -7.05 13.31 -0.25
C GLU A 69 -6.53 11.97 0.29
N ALA A 70 -5.38 11.51 -0.19
CA ALA A 70 -4.72 10.31 0.32
C ALA A 70 -4.40 10.42 1.83
N GLN A 71 -3.91 11.58 2.28
CA GLN A 71 -3.66 11.85 3.69
C GLN A 71 -4.93 11.75 4.54
N ARG A 72 -6.05 12.29 4.05
CA ARG A 72 -7.36 12.20 4.74
C ARG A 72 -7.83 10.76 4.87
N GLN A 73 -7.71 9.97 3.80
CA GLN A 73 -8.10 8.56 3.82
C GLN A 73 -7.18 7.71 4.72
N LEU A 74 -5.87 7.97 4.73
CA LEU A 74 -4.96 7.30 5.65
C LEU A 74 -5.24 7.64 7.11
N ALA A 75 -5.68 8.88 7.40
CA ALA A 75 -5.90 9.34 8.77
C ALA A 75 -6.95 8.51 9.53
N VAL A 76 -7.90 7.90 8.82
CA VAL A 76 -8.97 7.07 9.40
C VAL A 76 -8.66 5.57 9.40
N LEU A 77 -7.52 5.16 8.85
CA LEU A 77 -7.07 3.77 8.86
C LEU A 77 -6.12 3.50 10.03
N PRO A 78 -6.09 2.28 10.56
CA PRO A 78 -6.91 1.12 10.19
C PRO A 78 -8.33 1.11 10.76
N GLY A 79 -8.77 2.15 11.46
CA GLY A 79 -10.04 2.27 12.15
C GLY A 79 -9.89 2.22 13.68
N ASP A 80 -11.02 2.24 14.38
CA ASP A 80 -11.06 2.33 15.85
C ASP A 80 -10.64 1.02 16.55
N ASP A 81 -10.57 -0.10 15.80
CA ASP A 81 -10.20 -1.41 16.32
C ASP A 81 -8.67 -1.60 16.50
N TRP A 82 -7.88 -0.57 16.28
CA TRP A 82 -6.43 -0.62 16.51
C TRP A 82 -6.09 -0.44 17.98
N GLU A 83 -5.85 -1.55 18.67
CA GLU A 83 -5.60 -1.57 20.12
C GLU A 83 -4.12 -1.82 20.52
N ASN A 84 -3.20 -1.85 19.55
CA ASN A 84 -1.81 -2.22 19.83
C ASN A 84 -1.06 -1.23 20.74
N GLY A 85 -1.58 -0.02 20.98
CA GLY A 85 -0.92 1.02 21.77
C GLY A 85 0.36 1.61 21.13
N LYS A 86 0.84 1.06 20.02
CA LYS A 86 1.96 1.59 19.24
C LYS A 86 1.50 2.69 18.29
N ALA A 87 2.40 3.60 17.98
CA ALA A 87 2.14 4.62 16.96
C ALA A 87 1.95 4.00 15.56
N ILE A 88 1.04 4.56 14.79
CA ILE A 88 0.89 4.24 13.38
C ILE A 88 1.57 5.32 12.56
N VAL A 89 2.50 4.93 11.71
CA VAL A 89 3.10 5.81 10.72
C VAL A 89 2.25 5.82 9.46
N ARG A 90 1.83 7.00 9.03
CA ARG A 90 1.01 7.19 7.83
C ARG A 90 1.77 8.05 6.84
N GLN A 91 2.03 7.53 5.66
CA GLN A 91 2.85 8.19 4.66
C GLN A 91 2.19 8.16 3.29
N VAL A 92 2.27 9.29 2.59
CA VAL A 92 1.93 9.39 1.17
C VAL A 92 3.20 9.66 0.39
N ARG A 93 3.40 8.92 -0.69
CA ARG A 93 4.47 9.14 -1.66
C ARG A 93 3.88 9.38 -3.05
N THR A 94 4.65 9.98 -3.94
CA THR A 94 4.27 10.20 -5.34
C THR A 94 5.26 9.51 -6.24
N GLY A 95 4.77 8.71 -7.19
CA GLY A 95 5.61 7.99 -8.14
C GLY A 95 5.03 6.65 -8.58
N PRO A 96 5.85 5.79 -9.19
CA PRO A 96 5.47 4.42 -9.54
C PRO A 96 5.29 3.56 -8.27
N ALA A 97 4.09 3.03 -8.06
CA ALA A 97 3.70 2.41 -6.80
C ALA A 97 4.67 1.33 -6.30
N ALA A 98 5.05 0.38 -7.17
CA ALA A 98 5.95 -0.71 -6.75
C ALA A 98 7.34 -0.19 -6.34
N ILE A 99 7.87 0.80 -7.05
CA ILE A 99 9.18 1.39 -6.75
C ILE A 99 9.13 2.12 -5.41
N GLU A 100 8.13 2.96 -5.21
CA GLU A 100 7.98 3.74 -3.98
C GLU A 100 7.77 2.86 -2.74
N ILE A 101 7.04 1.74 -2.89
CA ILE A 101 6.86 0.75 -1.81
C ILE A 101 8.22 0.11 -1.44
N ILE A 102 8.99 -0.33 -2.43
CA ILE A 102 10.28 -1.00 -2.22
C ILE A 102 11.30 -0.03 -1.61
N GLU A 103 11.38 1.20 -2.13
CA GLU A 103 12.30 2.20 -1.61
C GLU A 103 11.92 2.66 -0.18
N TYR A 104 10.62 2.76 0.10
CA TYR A 104 10.15 3.01 1.46
C TYR A 104 10.54 1.88 2.41
N ALA A 105 10.33 0.64 1.99
CA ALA A 105 10.68 -0.52 2.82
C ALA A 105 12.18 -0.58 3.14
N LYS A 106 13.05 -0.22 2.19
CA LYS A 106 14.49 -0.10 2.41
C LYS A 106 14.84 1.03 3.36
N ALA A 107 14.32 2.23 3.11
CA ALA A 107 14.64 3.43 3.89
C ALA A 107 14.23 3.30 5.36
N GLU A 108 13.07 2.70 5.62
CA GLU A 108 12.53 2.54 6.96
C GLU A 108 12.97 1.24 7.66
N ASN A 109 13.74 0.37 7.00
CA ASN A 109 14.11 -0.95 7.50
C ASN A 109 12.89 -1.78 7.90
N ILE A 110 11.95 -1.93 6.99
CA ILE A 110 10.73 -2.72 7.20
C ILE A 110 11.07 -4.21 7.30
N ASP A 111 10.50 -4.89 8.29
CA ASP A 111 10.72 -6.33 8.53
C ASP A 111 9.75 -7.22 7.76
N LEU A 112 8.55 -6.71 7.45
CA LEU A 112 7.50 -7.43 6.73
C LEU A 112 6.64 -6.46 5.91
N ILE A 113 6.40 -6.77 4.65
CA ILE A 113 5.36 -6.12 3.85
C ILE A 113 4.12 -7.02 3.81
N VAL A 114 2.94 -6.46 4.10
CA VAL A 114 1.65 -7.14 3.94
C VAL A 114 0.88 -6.44 2.84
N ILE A 115 0.61 -7.12 1.73
CA ILE A 115 0.03 -6.51 0.54
C ILE A 115 -1.14 -7.33 -0.02
N GLY A 116 -2.22 -6.65 -0.44
CA GLY A 116 -3.29 -7.30 -1.17
C GLY A 116 -2.84 -7.78 -2.56
N THR A 117 -3.30 -8.95 -2.99
CA THR A 117 -2.97 -9.48 -4.32
C THR A 117 -3.64 -8.73 -5.46
N HIS A 118 -4.72 -7.97 -5.17
CA HIS A 118 -5.49 -7.20 -6.14
C HIS A 118 -5.61 -5.74 -5.66
N GLY A 119 -5.62 -4.83 -6.60
CA GLY A 119 -5.87 -3.42 -6.37
C GLY A 119 -7.20 -2.97 -6.99
N ARG A 120 -7.32 -1.68 -7.29
CA ARG A 120 -8.53 -1.03 -7.83
C ARG A 120 -9.13 -1.70 -9.08
N SER A 121 -8.32 -2.36 -9.89
CA SER A 121 -8.80 -3.01 -11.12
C SER A 121 -9.64 -4.26 -10.87
N GLY A 122 -9.52 -4.88 -9.68
CA GLY A 122 -10.37 -6.00 -9.24
C GLY A 122 -10.49 -7.17 -10.23
N LEU A 123 -9.50 -7.33 -11.12
CA LEU A 123 -9.54 -8.36 -12.16
C LEU A 123 -9.40 -9.74 -11.54
N MET A 124 -10.53 -10.36 -11.25
CA MET A 124 -10.64 -11.67 -10.56
C MET A 124 -9.98 -12.83 -11.32
N HIS A 125 -9.64 -12.63 -12.60
CA HIS A 125 -8.99 -13.65 -13.44
C HIS A 125 -7.46 -13.59 -13.37
N ILE A 126 -6.89 -12.58 -12.72
CA ILE A 126 -5.43 -12.41 -12.57
C ILE A 126 -5.06 -12.88 -11.16
N LEU A 127 -4.13 -13.83 -11.07
CA LEU A 127 -3.67 -14.39 -9.79
C LEU A 127 -3.02 -13.34 -8.87
N MET A 128 -2.40 -12.31 -9.45
CA MET A 128 -1.73 -11.24 -8.71
C MET A 128 -1.66 -9.98 -9.58
N GLY A 129 -1.96 -8.82 -8.99
CA GLY A 129 -1.79 -7.52 -9.64
C GLY A 129 -0.32 -7.15 -9.85
N SER A 130 -0.05 -6.32 -10.86
CA SER A 130 1.32 -5.94 -11.27
C SER A 130 2.16 -5.31 -10.15
N VAL A 131 1.55 -4.50 -9.28
CA VAL A 131 2.24 -3.89 -8.14
C VAL A 131 2.63 -4.96 -7.13
N ALA A 132 1.70 -5.84 -6.75
CA ALA A 132 1.97 -6.92 -5.80
C ALA A 132 3.04 -7.87 -6.33
N GLU A 133 2.98 -8.26 -7.61
CA GLU A 133 4.00 -9.10 -8.24
C GLU A 133 5.39 -8.44 -8.20
N SER A 134 5.48 -7.17 -8.57
CA SER A 134 6.74 -6.44 -8.56
C SER A 134 7.32 -6.31 -7.14
N VAL A 135 6.46 -6.04 -6.14
CA VAL A 135 6.88 -5.98 -4.74
C VAL A 135 7.39 -7.33 -4.27
N VAL A 136 6.67 -8.43 -4.53
CA VAL A 136 7.12 -9.80 -4.15
C VAL A 136 8.49 -10.14 -4.73
N ARG A 137 8.75 -9.75 -5.98
CA ARG A 137 10.03 -10.03 -6.67
C ARG A 137 11.21 -9.22 -6.14
N ASN A 138 10.97 -7.99 -5.69
CA ASN A 138 12.04 -7.01 -5.48
C ASN A 138 12.12 -6.44 -4.06
N ALA A 139 11.22 -6.82 -3.16
CA ALA A 139 11.22 -6.33 -1.78
C ALA A 139 12.49 -6.70 -1.03
N PRO A 140 12.97 -5.82 -0.12
CA PRO A 140 14.15 -6.09 0.70
C PRO A 140 13.87 -7.02 1.88
N CYS A 141 12.61 -7.37 2.13
CA CYS A 141 12.15 -8.16 3.27
C CYS A 141 11.06 -9.15 2.82
N PRO A 142 10.65 -10.11 3.67
CA PRO A 142 9.51 -10.98 3.41
C PRO A 142 8.25 -10.22 3.04
N VAL A 143 7.44 -10.81 2.15
CA VAL A 143 6.15 -10.26 1.71
C VAL A 143 5.05 -11.26 1.94
N LEU A 144 4.05 -10.87 2.71
CA LEU A 144 2.80 -11.60 2.89
C LEU A 144 1.76 -11.05 1.92
N THR A 145 1.32 -11.88 1.00
CA THR A 145 0.25 -11.54 0.08
C THR A 145 -1.10 -12.01 0.63
N VAL A 146 -2.09 -11.13 0.62
CA VAL A 146 -3.43 -11.40 1.13
C VAL A 146 -4.42 -11.36 -0.02
N LYS A 147 -5.17 -12.45 -0.20
CA LYS A 147 -6.24 -12.53 -1.21
C LYS A 147 -7.48 -11.79 -0.70
N PRO A 148 -8.27 -11.18 -1.60
CA PRO A 148 -9.55 -10.59 -1.22
C PRO A 148 -10.51 -11.68 -0.72
N GLU A 149 -11.46 -11.29 0.11
CA GLU A 149 -12.52 -12.18 0.56
C GLU A 149 -13.36 -12.68 -0.63
N GLY A 150 -13.83 -13.93 -0.56
CA GLY A 150 -14.61 -14.56 -1.64
C GLY A 150 -13.80 -15.08 -2.83
N HIS A 151 -12.46 -15.08 -2.74
CA HIS A 151 -11.63 -15.68 -3.77
C HIS A 151 -11.90 -17.18 -3.90
N GLN A 152 -12.46 -17.61 -5.02
CA GLN A 152 -12.61 -19.03 -5.34
C GLN A 152 -11.31 -19.56 -5.91
N PHE A 153 -10.81 -20.66 -5.34
CA PHE A 153 -9.67 -21.36 -5.91
C PHE A 153 -10.11 -22.01 -7.23
N VAL A 154 -9.49 -21.58 -8.33
CA VAL A 154 -9.60 -22.34 -9.58
C VAL A 154 -8.77 -23.61 -9.37
N THR A 155 -9.42 -24.74 -9.28
CA THR A 155 -8.74 -26.05 -9.30
C THR A 155 -8.13 -26.21 -10.69
N LEU A 156 -6.81 -26.36 -10.76
CA LEU A 156 -6.07 -26.70 -11.99
C LEU A 156 -6.41 -28.13 -12.44
#